data_1ab53097d0c31fe46b9431728ae427d3
#
_entry.id   1ab53097d0c31fe46b9431728ae427d3
#
_cell.length_a   1.000
_cell.length_b   1.000
_cell.length_c   1.000
_cell.angle_alpha   90.00
_cell.angle_beta   90.00
_cell.angle_gamma   90.00
#
_symmetry.space_group_name_H-M   'P 1'
#
loop_
_entity.id
_entity.type
_entity.pdbx_description
1 polymer ?
#
loop_
_entity_poly.entity_id
_entity_poly.type
_entity_poly.pdbx_seq_one_letter_code
_entity_poly.pdbx_strand_id
1 'polypeptide(L)'
;ERGRVLVTGLSVGQGIAAGRACLIARPQEGDRFPDGAVLVTGATDPDWLPVLRRAAAIVTNRGGRTSHAAIVSRELGIPAVVGAEGATEKIPEGETVTVSCAEGDVGKVYRGALRYEVERIELDRMPKLPVKIMMNVASPERAFAFAQLPHNGVGLARVEFIIGNTIGIHPQAVLDYPNLPPPLPEEIAQRTAGYPDPRTFYVRKLAEGIGTLAAAFAPHPVIVRFSDFKSNEYAHLLGGELYEPKEENPMLGFRGASRYRSAFFAQAFALECEAIRYVREAMGLTNVEVMIPFVRTVGELKAVLEVMRTHGLERGKEGLRVIMMCEVPSNAILAEEFLEHVDGFSIGSNDLTQLTLALDRDSALVADLFSEQDPAVRFLIRRSLQAAKRLGKYIGICGQGPSDDPEFALWLVKEGIESLSLNPDAVLQTWLFLAERLEAD
;
A
#
# COMPACT_ATOMS: atom_id res chain seq x y z
N GLU A 1 -23.24 7.58 12.69
CA GLU A 1 -23.56 6.79 13.90
C GLU A 1 -22.61 5.61 14.02
N ARG A 2 -22.03 5.38 15.20
CA ARG A 2 -21.21 4.21 15.46
C ARG A 2 -22.10 3.05 15.90
N GLY A 3 -22.14 2.00 15.07
CA GLY A 3 -22.89 0.79 15.37
C GLY A 3 -22.00 -0.35 15.86
N ARG A 4 -22.64 -1.44 16.28
CA ARG A 4 -21.95 -2.68 16.64
C ARG A 4 -21.58 -3.45 15.38
N VAL A 5 -20.30 -3.69 15.17
CA VAL A 5 -19.79 -4.51 14.05
C VAL A 5 -20.06 -5.98 14.34
N LEU A 6 -20.78 -6.64 13.43
CA LEU A 6 -21.08 -8.07 13.51
C LEU A 6 -19.98 -8.92 12.83
N VAL A 7 -19.50 -8.47 11.69
CA VAL A 7 -18.45 -9.16 10.92
C VAL A 7 -17.72 -8.16 10.04
N THR A 8 -16.47 -8.48 9.69
CA THR A 8 -15.64 -7.71 8.75
C THR A 8 -15.15 -8.60 7.62
N GLY A 9 -14.84 -8.00 6.49
CA GLY A 9 -14.29 -8.67 5.32
C GLY A 9 -13.67 -7.66 4.37
N LEU A 10 -13.49 -8.04 3.13
CA LEU A 10 -12.99 -7.17 2.07
C LEU A 10 -14.14 -6.34 1.49
N SER A 11 -13.98 -5.02 1.44
CA SER A 11 -14.96 -4.15 0.80
C SER A 11 -14.89 -4.25 -0.72
N VAL A 12 -16.04 -4.29 -1.37
CA VAL A 12 -16.20 -4.20 -2.81
C VAL A 12 -17.08 -3.01 -3.12
N GLY A 13 -16.55 -2.06 -3.87
CA GLY A 13 -17.21 -0.76 -4.07
C GLY A 13 -16.95 0.19 -2.90
N GLN A 14 -17.74 1.25 -2.85
CA GLN A 14 -17.64 2.31 -1.83
C GLN A 14 -18.98 2.65 -1.20
N GLY A 15 -20.00 1.88 -1.51
CA GLY A 15 -21.37 2.14 -1.08
C GLY A 15 -21.66 1.70 0.35
N ILE A 16 -22.79 2.20 0.84
CA ILE A 16 -23.43 1.77 2.09
C ILE A 16 -24.88 1.43 1.78
N ALA A 17 -25.38 0.33 2.33
CA ALA A 17 -26.77 -0.03 2.21
C ALA A 17 -27.25 -0.75 3.48
N ALA A 18 -28.49 -0.51 3.83
CA ALA A 18 -29.15 -1.19 4.93
C ALA A 18 -30.33 -2.01 4.45
N GLY A 19 -30.58 -3.12 5.09
CA GLY A 19 -31.68 -4.01 4.79
C GLY A 19 -31.77 -5.16 5.77
N ARG A 20 -32.84 -5.95 5.65
CA ARG A 20 -32.97 -7.14 6.47
C ARG A 20 -32.03 -8.23 5.97
N ALA A 21 -31.29 -8.84 6.88
CA ALA A 21 -30.44 -9.95 6.54
C ALA A 21 -31.26 -11.18 6.16
N CYS A 22 -31.00 -11.75 5.00
CA CYS A 22 -31.61 -12.97 4.53
C CYS A 22 -30.51 -14.00 4.25
N LEU A 23 -30.48 -15.06 5.05
CA LEU A 23 -29.50 -16.13 4.97
C LEU A 23 -30.04 -17.21 4.03
N ILE A 24 -29.43 -17.33 2.87
CA ILE A 24 -29.82 -18.32 1.85
C ILE A 24 -28.59 -19.17 1.54
N ALA A 25 -28.74 -20.50 1.65
CA ALA A 25 -27.67 -21.44 1.36
C ALA A 25 -27.57 -21.81 -0.12
N ARG A 26 -28.67 -21.74 -0.85
CA ARG A 26 -28.79 -22.17 -2.27
C ARG A 26 -29.64 -21.19 -3.06
N PRO A 27 -29.35 -21.00 -4.36
CA PRO A 27 -30.13 -20.08 -5.21
C PRO A 27 -31.60 -20.51 -5.40
N GLN A 28 -31.90 -21.79 -5.23
CA GLN A 28 -33.28 -22.32 -5.31
C GLN A 28 -34.17 -21.77 -4.19
N GLU A 29 -33.64 -21.31 -3.10
CA GLU A 29 -34.37 -20.65 -2.02
C GLU A 29 -34.72 -19.19 -2.30
N GLY A 30 -34.41 -18.70 -3.49
CA GLY A 30 -34.57 -17.29 -3.87
C GLY A 30 -36.00 -16.75 -3.77
N ASP A 31 -37.02 -17.59 -3.79
CA ASP A 31 -38.41 -17.17 -3.65
C ASP A 31 -38.69 -16.52 -2.29
N ARG A 32 -37.98 -16.90 -1.26
CA ARG A 32 -38.10 -16.30 0.08
C ARG A 32 -37.24 -15.06 0.30
N PHE A 33 -36.44 -14.65 -0.69
CA PHE A 33 -35.59 -13.46 -0.58
C PHE A 33 -36.40 -12.21 -0.88
N PRO A 34 -36.61 -11.31 0.11
CA PRO A 34 -37.34 -10.06 -0.11
C PRO A 34 -36.53 -9.08 -0.96
N ASP A 35 -37.23 -8.30 -1.79
CA ASP A 35 -36.58 -7.20 -2.51
C ASP A 35 -35.97 -6.18 -1.53
N GLY A 36 -34.72 -5.78 -1.78
CA GLY A 36 -34.01 -4.85 -0.94
C GLY A 36 -33.40 -5.47 0.34
N ALA A 37 -33.46 -6.80 0.49
CA ALA A 37 -32.78 -7.47 1.59
C ALA A 37 -31.27 -7.57 1.36
N VAL A 38 -30.53 -7.82 2.43
CA VAL A 38 -29.10 -8.10 2.37
C VAL A 38 -28.89 -9.60 2.27
N LEU A 39 -28.27 -10.04 1.18
CA LEU A 39 -27.94 -11.46 1.00
C LEU A 39 -26.74 -11.84 1.84
N VAL A 40 -26.89 -12.85 2.69
CA VAL A 40 -25.80 -13.45 3.46
C VAL A 40 -25.69 -14.93 3.08
N THR A 41 -24.56 -15.34 2.52
CA THR A 41 -24.34 -16.69 2.05
C THR A 41 -22.87 -17.07 2.09
N GLY A 42 -22.56 -18.35 1.88
CA GLY A 42 -21.18 -18.84 1.86
C GLY A 42 -20.37 -18.30 0.68
N ALA A 43 -20.90 -18.46 -0.50
CA ALA A 43 -20.34 -17.96 -1.76
C ALA A 43 -21.45 -17.93 -2.81
N THR A 44 -21.23 -17.22 -3.91
CA THR A 44 -22.18 -17.16 -5.04
C THR A 44 -21.58 -17.70 -6.32
N ASP A 45 -22.43 -18.05 -7.26
CA ASP A 45 -22.12 -18.45 -8.62
C ASP A 45 -23.17 -17.84 -9.60
N PRO A 46 -23.07 -18.06 -10.92
CA PRO A 46 -24.02 -17.46 -11.88
C PRO A 46 -25.48 -17.77 -11.62
N ASP A 47 -25.84 -18.91 -11.02
CA ASP A 47 -27.21 -19.27 -10.71
C ASP A 47 -27.87 -18.34 -9.67
N TRP A 48 -27.07 -17.55 -8.94
CA TRP A 48 -27.54 -16.60 -7.95
C TRP A 48 -28.04 -15.27 -8.56
N LEU A 49 -27.82 -15.03 -9.83
CA LEU A 49 -28.13 -13.74 -10.46
C LEU A 49 -29.55 -13.22 -10.19
N PRO A 50 -30.59 -14.01 -10.25
CA PRO A 50 -31.94 -13.52 -9.93
C PRO A 50 -32.07 -12.96 -8.50
N VAL A 51 -31.38 -13.57 -7.53
CA VAL A 51 -31.36 -13.09 -6.13
C VAL A 51 -30.51 -11.84 -6.02
N LEU A 52 -29.33 -11.82 -6.63
CA LEU A 52 -28.40 -10.71 -6.57
C LEU A 52 -29.00 -9.41 -7.12
N ARG A 53 -29.82 -9.50 -8.16
CA ARG A 53 -30.49 -8.33 -8.73
C ARG A 53 -31.49 -7.66 -7.79
N ARG A 54 -32.00 -8.38 -6.79
CA ARG A 54 -32.96 -7.87 -5.81
C ARG A 54 -32.31 -7.46 -4.49
N ALA A 55 -31.03 -7.78 -4.30
CA ALA A 55 -30.30 -7.51 -3.07
C ALA A 55 -29.91 -6.04 -2.97
N ALA A 56 -29.99 -5.48 -1.76
CA ALA A 56 -29.44 -4.17 -1.45
C ALA A 56 -27.93 -4.22 -1.21
N ALA A 57 -27.43 -5.36 -0.72
CA ALA A 57 -26.02 -5.62 -0.47
C ALA A 57 -25.78 -7.14 -0.42
N ILE A 58 -24.52 -7.53 -0.53
CA ILE A 58 -24.09 -8.93 -0.51
C ILE A 58 -23.02 -9.11 0.57
N VAL A 59 -23.14 -10.17 1.36
CA VAL A 59 -22.10 -10.59 2.33
C VAL A 59 -21.80 -12.06 2.10
N THR A 60 -20.55 -12.40 1.87
CA THR A 60 -20.11 -13.80 1.67
C THR A 60 -19.03 -14.19 2.67
N ASN A 61 -19.10 -15.47 3.13
CA ASN A 61 -18.05 -16.02 4.01
C ASN A 61 -16.71 -16.14 3.29
N ARG A 62 -16.75 -16.52 2.02
CA ARG A 62 -15.59 -16.83 1.19
C ARG A 62 -15.54 -15.92 -0.03
N GLY A 63 -14.36 -15.78 -0.58
CA GLY A 63 -14.11 -15.05 -1.80
C GLY A 63 -13.21 -13.85 -1.58
N GLY A 64 -12.60 -13.40 -2.68
CA GLY A 64 -11.80 -12.19 -2.76
C GLY A 64 -12.42 -11.18 -3.71
N ARG A 65 -11.67 -10.14 -4.05
CA ARG A 65 -12.13 -9.07 -4.96
C ARG A 65 -12.33 -9.53 -6.40
N THR A 66 -11.88 -10.73 -6.76
CA THR A 66 -12.08 -11.36 -8.07
C THR A 66 -13.13 -12.47 -8.04
N SER A 67 -13.78 -12.69 -6.91
CA SER A 67 -14.86 -13.69 -6.80
C SER A 67 -16.10 -13.27 -7.57
N HIS A 68 -16.95 -14.21 -7.87
CA HIS A 68 -18.24 -13.97 -8.57
C HIS A 68 -19.07 -12.89 -7.86
N ALA A 69 -19.23 -12.99 -6.54
CA ALA A 69 -19.98 -12.00 -5.76
C ALA A 69 -19.41 -10.59 -5.92
N ALA A 70 -18.06 -10.45 -5.88
CA ALA A 70 -17.40 -9.18 -6.06
C ALA A 70 -17.61 -8.59 -7.45
N ILE A 71 -17.49 -9.41 -8.49
CA ILE A 71 -17.64 -8.95 -9.89
C ILE A 71 -19.10 -8.49 -10.12
N VAL A 72 -20.06 -9.30 -9.74
CA VAL A 72 -21.49 -8.98 -9.96
C VAL A 72 -21.93 -7.78 -9.12
N SER A 73 -21.45 -7.64 -7.90
CA SER A 73 -21.79 -6.46 -7.06
C SER A 73 -21.32 -5.16 -7.70
N ARG A 74 -20.14 -5.14 -8.33
CA ARG A 74 -19.67 -3.97 -9.08
C ARG A 74 -20.53 -3.65 -10.27
N GLU A 75 -20.95 -4.67 -11.03
CA GLU A 75 -21.84 -4.49 -12.18
C GLU A 75 -23.21 -3.97 -11.78
N LEU A 76 -23.75 -4.45 -10.65
CA LEU A 76 -25.05 -4.02 -10.12
C LEU A 76 -24.98 -2.70 -9.34
N GLY A 77 -23.79 -2.22 -9.02
CA GLY A 77 -23.60 -0.98 -8.25
C GLY A 77 -24.02 -1.08 -6.79
N ILE A 78 -24.01 -2.27 -6.21
CA ILE A 78 -24.36 -2.51 -4.80
C ILE A 78 -23.11 -2.83 -3.98
N PRO A 79 -23.07 -2.47 -2.67
CA PRO A 79 -21.93 -2.81 -1.83
C PRO A 79 -21.88 -4.31 -1.54
N ALA A 80 -20.68 -4.86 -1.48
CA ALA A 80 -20.47 -6.23 -1.05
C ALA A 80 -19.29 -6.31 -0.08
N VAL A 81 -19.42 -7.18 0.91
CA VAL A 81 -18.34 -7.56 1.83
C VAL A 81 -18.09 -9.05 1.60
N VAL A 82 -16.94 -9.34 1.03
CA VAL A 82 -16.53 -10.71 0.69
C VAL A 82 -15.42 -11.18 1.63
N GLY A 83 -15.26 -12.49 1.76
CA GLY A 83 -14.30 -13.05 2.70
C GLY A 83 -14.62 -12.69 4.16
N ALA A 84 -15.88 -12.50 4.48
CA ALA A 84 -16.35 -12.21 5.84
C ALA A 84 -16.54 -13.53 6.59
N GLU A 85 -15.46 -14.05 7.14
CA GLU A 85 -15.44 -15.34 7.80
C GLU A 85 -16.47 -15.43 8.93
N GLY A 86 -17.31 -16.45 8.90
CA GLY A 86 -18.35 -16.66 9.88
C GLY A 86 -19.59 -15.76 9.72
N ALA A 87 -19.75 -15.05 8.60
CA ALA A 87 -20.90 -14.16 8.39
C ALA A 87 -22.25 -14.87 8.55
N THR A 88 -22.39 -16.06 7.98
CA THR A 88 -23.64 -16.87 8.08
C THR A 88 -23.97 -17.30 9.52
N GLU A 89 -22.99 -17.28 10.42
CA GLU A 89 -23.19 -17.63 11.82
C GLU A 89 -23.35 -16.39 12.71
N LYS A 90 -22.67 -15.28 12.37
CA LYS A 90 -22.61 -14.04 13.16
C LYS A 90 -23.73 -13.07 12.85
N ILE A 91 -24.32 -13.15 11.66
CA ILE A 91 -25.43 -12.27 11.24
C ILE A 91 -26.75 -12.99 11.46
N PRO A 92 -27.61 -12.49 12.37
CA PRO A 92 -28.91 -13.12 12.62
C PRO A 92 -29.89 -12.97 11.44
N GLU A 93 -30.57 -14.05 11.10
CA GLU A 93 -31.64 -14.04 10.10
C GLU A 93 -32.72 -13.02 10.44
N GLY A 94 -33.14 -12.24 9.48
CA GLY A 94 -34.24 -11.30 9.59
C GLY A 94 -33.98 -10.02 10.34
N GLU A 95 -32.82 -9.86 10.97
CA GLU A 95 -32.42 -8.60 11.59
C GLU A 95 -31.99 -7.58 10.55
N THR A 96 -32.26 -6.32 10.80
CA THR A 96 -31.76 -5.23 9.96
C THR A 96 -30.27 -5.02 10.21
N VAL A 97 -29.50 -4.92 9.14
CA VAL A 97 -28.07 -4.68 9.17
C VAL A 97 -27.69 -3.56 8.20
N THR A 98 -26.56 -2.93 8.43
CA THR A 98 -25.98 -1.96 7.51
C THR A 98 -24.64 -2.51 7.01
N VAL A 99 -24.50 -2.61 5.69
CA VAL A 99 -23.28 -3.04 5.02
C VAL A 99 -22.54 -1.81 4.53
N SER A 100 -21.35 -1.59 5.06
CA SER A 100 -20.52 -0.42 4.72
C SER A 100 -19.24 -0.83 3.99
N CYS A 101 -19.08 -0.31 2.80
CA CYS A 101 -17.84 -0.37 2.02
C CYS A 101 -17.19 1.02 1.89
N ALA A 102 -17.63 1.99 2.68
CA ALA A 102 -17.18 3.38 2.63
C ALA A 102 -16.01 3.67 3.58
N GLU A 103 -15.50 2.67 4.28
CA GLU A 103 -14.46 2.83 5.33
C GLU A 103 -13.11 2.24 4.88
N GLY A 104 -12.79 2.32 3.62
CA GLY A 104 -11.55 1.80 3.04
C GLY A 104 -11.64 0.35 2.59
N ASP A 105 -10.53 -0.37 2.67
CA ASP A 105 -10.43 -1.75 2.18
C ASP A 105 -11.14 -2.79 3.06
N VAL A 106 -11.44 -2.43 4.29
CA VAL A 106 -12.18 -3.29 5.22
C VAL A 106 -13.67 -2.97 5.12
N GLY A 107 -14.44 -3.93 4.65
CA GLY A 107 -15.89 -3.86 4.67
C GLY A 107 -16.44 -4.29 6.03
N LYS A 108 -17.46 -3.61 6.50
CA LYS A 108 -18.07 -3.86 7.81
C LYS A 108 -19.57 -4.07 7.69
N VAL A 109 -20.08 -5.02 8.46
CA VAL A 109 -21.52 -5.23 8.62
C VAL A 109 -21.89 -4.85 10.04
N TYR A 110 -22.74 -3.83 10.15
CA TYR A 110 -23.21 -3.29 11.43
C TYR A 110 -24.61 -3.80 11.75
N ARG A 111 -24.88 -3.97 13.04
CA ARG A 111 -26.23 -4.26 13.52
C ARG A 111 -27.11 -3.03 13.41
N GLY A 112 -28.32 -3.20 12.90
CA GLY A 112 -29.31 -2.13 12.77
C GLY A 112 -29.17 -1.29 11.51
N ALA A 113 -30.12 -0.41 11.29
CA ALA A 113 -30.09 0.59 10.22
C ALA A 113 -29.39 1.86 10.73
N LEU A 114 -28.13 2.03 10.38
CA LEU A 114 -27.35 3.18 10.79
C LEU A 114 -27.68 4.40 9.94
N ARG A 115 -27.62 5.58 10.55
CA ARG A 115 -27.69 6.86 9.84
C ARG A 115 -26.33 7.18 9.24
N TYR A 116 -26.34 7.62 7.99
CA TYR A 116 -25.15 8.10 7.32
C TYR A 116 -25.52 9.26 6.38
N GLU A 117 -24.56 10.12 6.12
CA GLU A 117 -24.69 11.19 5.16
C GLU A 117 -23.80 10.90 3.95
N VAL A 118 -24.31 11.20 2.76
CA VAL A 118 -23.55 11.10 1.53
C VAL A 118 -23.21 12.52 1.09
N GLU A 119 -21.95 12.88 1.23
CA GLU A 119 -21.43 14.16 0.75
C GLU A 119 -20.90 13.98 -0.68
N ARG A 120 -21.36 14.80 -1.60
CA ARG A 120 -20.86 14.86 -2.97
C ARG A 120 -19.83 15.97 -3.09
N ILE A 121 -18.64 15.61 -3.53
CA ILE A 121 -17.53 16.54 -3.69
C ILE A 121 -17.22 16.65 -5.18
N GLU A 122 -17.16 17.89 -5.68
CA GLU A 122 -16.74 18.16 -7.06
C GLU A 122 -15.22 18.18 -7.13
N LEU A 123 -14.63 17.14 -7.72
CA LEU A 123 -13.18 16.92 -7.74
C LEU A 123 -12.40 17.95 -8.57
N ASP A 124 -13.04 18.59 -9.54
CA ASP A 124 -12.45 19.63 -10.39
C ASP A 124 -12.37 21.00 -9.69
N ARG A 125 -13.01 21.15 -8.54
CA ARG A 125 -13.07 22.39 -7.76
C ARG A 125 -12.43 22.29 -6.39
N MET A 126 -11.45 21.41 -6.23
CA MET A 126 -10.76 21.27 -4.96
C MET A 126 -9.97 22.53 -4.62
N PRO A 127 -10.00 22.97 -3.33
CA PRO A 127 -9.23 24.14 -2.89
C PRO A 127 -7.73 23.95 -3.12
N LYS A 128 -7.02 25.05 -3.38
CA LYS A 128 -5.56 25.02 -3.46
C LYS A 128 -4.95 24.93 -2.07
N LEU A 129 -3.93 24.09 -1.93
CA LEU A 129 -3.18 23.92 -0.69
C LEU A 129 -1.71 24.35 -0.87
N PRO A 130 -1.05 24.83 0.20
CA PRO A 130 0.38 25.14 0.16
C PRO A 130 1.26 23.88 0.23
N VAL A 131 0.67 22.69 0.25
CA VAL A 131 1.32 21.41 0.31
C VAL A 131 0.81 20.51 -0.83
N LYS A 132 1.66 19.63 -1.32
CA LYS A 132 1.24 18.63 -2.32
C LYS A 132 0.62 17.43 -1.61
N ILE A 133 -0.51 16.98 -2.12
CA ILE A 133 -1.17 15.75 -1.65
C ILE A 133 -0.85 14.63 -2.62
N MET A 134 -0.15 13.64 -2.12
CA MET A 134 0.23 12.44 -2.86
C MET A 134 -0.46 11.22 -2.27
N MET A 135 -0.32 10.07 -2.91
CA MET A 135 -0.96 8.83 -2.45
C MET A 135 0.07 7.74 -2.16
N ASN A 136 -0.27 6.89 -1.19
CA ASN A 136 0.38 5.60 -0.96
C ASN A 136 -0.39 4.55 -1.74
N VAL A 137 0.24 3.87 -2.67
CA VAL A 137 -0.40 2.86 -3.53
C VAL A 137 0.47 1.60 -3.60
N ALA A 138 -0.16 0.44 -3.50
CA ALA A 138 0.52 -0.84 -3.59
C ALA A 138 0.00 -1.71 -4.75
N SER A 139 -1.31 -1.70 -4.98
CA SER A 139 -1.95 -2.55 -5.98
C SER A 139 -2.08 -1.84 -7.34
N PRO A 140 -1.44 -2.36 -8.40
CA PRO A 140 -1.59 -1.81 -9.74
C PRO A 140 -3.04 -1.88 -10.26
N GLU A 141 -3.80 -2.87 -9.83
CA GLU A 141 -5.19 -3.07 -10.27
C GLU A 141 -6.10 -1.88 -9.94
N ARG A 142 -5.81 -1.17 -8.85
CA ARG A 142 -6.62 -0.02 -8.39
C ARG A 142 -6.04 1.33 -8.82
N ALA A 143 -4.91 1.35 -9.51
CA ALA A 143 -4.17 2.58 -9.80
C ALA A 143 -5.00 3.58 -10.59
N PHE A 144 -5.67 3.17 -11.66
CA PHE A 144 -6.47 4.06 -12.50
C PHE A 144 -7.69 4.60 -11.77
N ALA A 145 -8.30 3.83 -10.88
CA ALA A 145 -9.40 4.29 -10.05
C ALA A 145 -8.93 5.35 -9.05
N PHE A 146 -7.81 5.13 -8.38
CA PHE A 146 -7.25 6.10 -7.45
C PHE A 146 -6.77 7.38 -8.14
N ALA A 147 -6.26 7.27 -9.35
CA ALA A 147 -5.81 8.44 -10.14
C ALA A 147 -6.93 9.40 -10.51
N GLN A 148 -8.20 9.00 -10.36
CA GLN A 148 -9.35 9.89 -10.55
C GLN A 148 -9.56 10.85 -9.38
N LEU A 149 -8.99 10.54 -8.21
CA LEU A 149 -8.98 11.48 -7.08
C LEU A 149 -8.02 12.64 -7.36
N PRO A 150 -8.23 13.81 -6.75
CA PRO A 150 -7.25 14.90 -6.85
C PRO A 150 -5.94 14.49 -6.22
N HIS A 151 -4.82 14.74 -6.90
CA HIS A 151 -3.50 14.31 -6.41
C HIS A 151 -2.36 15.08 -7.08
N ASN A 152 -1.19 14.98 -6.49
CA ASN A 152 0.08 15.44 -7.05
C ASN A 152 1.06 14.27 -7.31
N GLY A 153 0.54 13.05 -7.46
CA GLY A 153 1.31 11.86 -7.74
C GLY A 153 1.28 10.82 -6.62
N VAL A 154 2.23 9.90 -6.66
CA VAL A 154 2.37 8.81 -5.69
C VAL A 154 3.66 9.03 -4.90
N GLY A 155 3.53 9.30 -3.60
CA GLY A 155 4.67 9.50 -2.70
C GLY A 155 5.28 8.19 -2.21
N LEU A 156 4.51 7.11 -2.25
CA LEU A 156 4.99 5.77 -1.92
C LEU A 156 4.26 4.73 -2.76
N ALA A 157 4.98 4.13 -3.72
CA ALA A 157 4.57 2.92 -4.41
C ALA A 157 5.33 1.74 -3.80
N ARG A 158 4.60 0.81 -3.17
CA ARG A 158 5.17 -0.39 -2.56
C ARG A 158 5.21 -1.52 -3.58
N VAL A 159 6.41 -2.02 -3.86
CA VAL A 159 6.59 -3.14 -4.80
C VAL A 159 6.35 -4.51 -4.16
N GLU A 160 6.32 -4.59 -2.85
CA GLU A 160 6.14 -5.84 -2.11
C GLU A 160 4.85 -6.57 -2.49
N PHE A 161 3.78 -5.83 -2.78
CA PHE A 161 2.53 -6.42 -3.26
C PHE A 161 2.72 -7.12 -4.62
N ILE A 162 3.44 -6.49 -5.53
CA ILE A 162 3.72 -7.07 -6.86
C ILE A 162 4.62 -8.31 -6.72
N ILE A 163 5.69 -8.19 -5.93
CA ILE A 163 6.63 -9.29 -5.70
C ILE A 163 5.95 -10.45 -4.98
N GLY A 164 5.15 -10.17 -3.95
CA GLY A 164 4.49 -11.20 -3.15
C GLY A 164 3.33 -11.89 -3.87
N ASN A 165 2.47 -11.13 -4.53
CA ASN A 165 1.22 -11.67 -5.09
C ASN A 165 1.31 -12.01 -6.57
N THR A 166 2.00 -11.20 -7.38
CA THR A 166 2.07 -11.42 -8.83
C THR A 166 3.25 -12.32 -9.20
N ILE A 167 4.41 -12.12 -8.60
CA ILE A 167 5.62 -12.91 -8.87
C ILE A 167 5.68 -14.13 -7.97
N GLY A 168 5.68 -13.94 -6.68
CA GLY A 168 5.61 -14.99 -5.66
C GLY A 168 6.86 -15.86 -5.53
N ILE A 169 7.97 -15.50 -6.17
CA ILE A 169 9.22 -16.26 -6.20
C ILE A 169 10.32 -15.40 -5.59
N HIS A 170 11.15 -16.00 -4.71
CA HIS A 170 12.32 -15.31 -4.18
C HIS A 170 13.29 -14.95 -5.32
N PRO A 171 13.79 -13.71 -5.38
CA PRO A 171 14.64 -13.28 -6.49
C PRO A 171 15.92 -14.09 -6.67
N GLN A 172 16.52 -14.57 -5.59
CA GLN A 172 17.71 -15.42 -5.70
C GLN A 172 17.39 -16.81 -6.29
N ALA A 173 16.20 -17.34 -6.02
CA ALA A 173 15.75 -18.59 -6.63
C ALA A 173 15.57 -18.43 -8.16
N VAL A 174 15.11 -17.27 -8.59
CA VAL A 174 15.02 -16.92 -10.01
C VAL A 174 16.42 -16.95 -10.66
N LEU A 175 17.42 -16.39 -9.98
CA LEU A 175 18.79 -16.32 -10.49
C LEU A 175 19.50 -17.69 -10.49
N ASP A 176 19.21 -18.53 -9.52
CA ASP A 176 19.86 -19.84 -9.39
C ASP A 176 19.19 -20.93 -10.24
N TYR A 177 17.96 -20.65 -10.71
CA TYR A 177 17.24 -21.60 -11.56
C TYR A 177 18.08 -22.03 -12.79
N PRO A 178 18.14 -23.32 -13.17
CA PRO A 178 17.42 -24.47 -12.61
C PRO A 178 18.16 -25.21 -11.47
N ASN A 179 19.28 -24.71 -10.98
CA ASN A 179 20.13 -25.35 -9.98
C ASN A 179 19.55 -25.23 -8.56
N LEU A 180 18.40 -25.84 -8.35
CA LEU A 180 17.64 -25.79 -7.12
C LEU A 180 17.17 -27.21 -6.72
N PRO A 181 16.95 -27.47 -5.42
CA PRO A 181 16.41 -28.75 -4.98
C PRO A 181 15.01 -29.04 -5.52
N PRO A 182 14.71 -30.28 -5.94
CA PRO A 182 13.34 -30.63 -6.30
C PRO A 182 12.38 -30.43 -5.11
N PRO A 183 11.11 -30.00 -5.34
CA PRO A 183 10.44 -29.75 -6.62
C PRO A 183 10.51 -28.31 -7.13
N LEU A 184 11.41 -27.46 -6.59
CA LEU A 184 11.46 -26.04 -6.91
C LEU A 184 11.64 -25.74 -8.40
N PRO A 185 12.53 -26.41 -9.16
CA PRO A 185 12.68 -26.11 -10.58
C PRO A 185 11.35 -26.27 -11.34
N GLU A 186 10.60 -27.32 -11.06
CA GLU A 186 9.33 -27.60 -11.72
C GLU A 186 8.26 -26.57 -11.33
N GLU A 187 8.19 -26.19 -10.06
CA GLU A 187 7.26 -25.18 -9.58
C GLU A 187 7.54 -23.80 -10.18
N ILE A 188 8.80 -23.43 -10.26
CA ILE A 188 9.23 -22.15 -10.87
C ILE A 188 8.93 -22.18 -12.38
N ALA A 189 9.26 -23.27 -13.08
CA ALA A 189 8.98 -23.41 -14.50
C ALA A 189 7.49 -23.27 -14.80
N GLN A 190 6.64 -23.87 -13.99
CA GLN A 190 5.18 -23.78 -14.12
C GLN A 190 4.69 -22.34 -13.91
N ARG A 191 5.18 -21.66 -12.88
CA ARG A 191 4.80 -20.29 -12.54
C ARG A 191 5.25 -19.26 -13.58
N THR A 192 6.39 -19.51 -14.20
CA THR A 192 6.99 -18.61 -15.20
C THR A 192 6.70 -19.02 -16.64
N ALA A 193 5.81 -19.98 -16.85
CA ALA A 193 5.41 -20.45 -18.18
C ALA A 193 4.97 -19.29 -19.08
N GLY A 194 5.36 -19.32 -20.33
CA GLY A 194 5.08 -18.26 -21.29
C GLY A 194 6.16 -17.18 -21.41
N TYR A 195 7.15 -17.22 -20.53
CA TYR A 195 8.32 -16.33 -20.60
C TYR A 195 9.57 -17.13 -20.97
N PRO A 196 10.58 -16.48 -21.60
CA PRO A 196 11.81 -17.18 -22.02
C PRO A 196 12.55 -17.85 -20.87
N ASP A 197 12.54 -17.23 -19.69
CA ASP A 197 13.20 -17.70 -18.47
C ASP A 197 12.59 -17.04 -17.24
N PRO A 198 12.85 -17.56 -16.03
CA PRO A 198 12.32 -16.99 -14.79
C PRO A 198 12.80 -15.55 -14.50
N ARG A 199 14.02 -15.21 -14.92
CA ARG A 199 14.56 -13.85 -14.75
C ARG A 199 13.74 -12.84 -15.55
N THR A 200 13.46 -13.13 -16.81
CA THR A 200 12.62 -12.29 -17.66
C THR A 200 11.22 -12.14 -17.09
N PHE A 201 10.64 -13.23 -16.60
CA PHE A 201 9.34 -13.21 -15.90
C PHE A 201 9.36 -12.23 -14.74
N TYR A 202 10.35 -12.33 -13.85
CA TYR A 202 10.46 -11.48 -12.67
C TYR A 202 10.52 -9.99 -13.03
N VAL A 203 11.45 -9.66 -13.91
CA VAL A 203 11.69 -8.26 -14.34
C VAL A 203 10.46 -7.71 -15.05
N ARG A 204 9.85 -8.47 -15.97
CA ARG A 204 8.68 -8.02 -16.74
C ARG A 204 7.45 -7.85 -15.87
N LYS A 205 7.17 -8.79 -14.98
CA LYS A 205 6.04 -8.67 -14.06
C LYS A 205 6.18 -7.49 -13.12
N LEU A 206 7.37 -7.27 -12.59
CA LEU A 206 7.64 -6.10 -11.76
C LEU A 206 7.51 -4.80 -12.56
N ALA A 207 8.06 -4.75 -13.76
CA ALA A 207 7.98 -3.60 -14.66
C ALA A 207 6.52 -3.30 -15.08
N GLU A 208 5.73 -4.32 -15.39
CA GLU A 208 4.31 -4.16 -15.73
C GLU A 208 3.52 -3.53 -14.57
N GLY A 209 3.75 -3.99 -13.34
CA GLY A 209 3.09 -3.43 -12.17
C GLY A 209 3.49 -1.98 -11.91
N ILE A 210 4.78 -1.69 -11.91
CA ILE A 210 5.30 -0.32 -11.74
C ILE A 210 4.84 0.58 -12.89
N GLY A 211 4.89 0.09 -14.12
CA GLY A 211 4.46 0.81 -15.30
C GLY A 211 2.98 1.16 -15.28
N THR A 212 2.14 0.27 -14.77
CA THR A 212 0.71 0.54 -14.59
C THR A 212 0.48 1.69 -13.60
N LEU A 213 1.20 1.68 -12.48
CA LEU A 213 1.15 2.78 -11.51
C LEU A 213 1.61 4.09 -12.13
N ALA A 214 2.75 4.07 -12.82
CA ALA A 214 3.33 5.26 -13.45
C ALA A 214 2.42 5.83 -14.54
N ALA A 215 1.84 4.98 -15.38
CA ALA A 215 0.92 5.40 -16.44
C ALA A 215 -0.36 6.02 -15.89
N ALA A 216 -0.92 5.42 -14.83
CA ALA A 216 -2.15 5.90 -14.21
C ALA A 216 -2.01 7.31 -13.63
N PHE A 217 -0.87 7.64 -13.05
CA PHE A 217 -0.62 8.92 -12.40
C PHE A 217 0.16 9.92 -13.24
N ALA A 218 0.59 9.54 -14.44
CA ALA A 218 1.31 10.45 -15.34
C ALA A 218 0.51 11.73 -15.62
N PRO A 219 1.15 12.89 -15.73
CA PRO A 219 2.59 13.16 -15.71
C PRO A 219 3.18 13.37 -14.30
N HIS A 220 2.41 13.13 -13.26
CA HIS A 220 2.86 13.34 -11.88
C HIS A 220 3.88 12.29 -11.45
N PRO A 221 4.78 12.62 -10.51
CA PRO A 221 5.81 11.69 -10.06
C PRO A 221 5.20 10.48 -9.35
N VAL A 222 5.82 9.32 -9.57
CA VAL A 222 5.54 8.08 -8.85
C VAL A 222 6.85 7.62 -8.22
N ILE A 223 6.92 7.72 -6.89
CA ILE A 223 8.11 7.35 -6.13
C ILE A 223 8.01 5.88 -5.74
N VAL A 224 8.82 5.05 -6.40
CA VAL A 224 8.83 3.60 -6.20
C VAL A 224 9.88 3.25 -5.16
N ARG A 225 9.43 2.72 -4.03
CA ARG A 225 10.34 2.23 -2.99
C ARG A 225 10.83 0.85 -3.37
N PHE A 226 12.15 0.64 -3.39
CA PHE A 226 12.73 -0.69 -3.50
C PHE A 226 12.22 -1.59 -2.37
N SER A 227 12.18 -2.90 -2.60
CA SER A 227 11.57 -3.85 -1.68
C SER A 227 12.15 -3.75 -0.26
N ASP A 228 11.28 -3.73 0.73
CA ASP A 228 11.62 -3.64 2.15
C ASP A 228 11.03 -4.82 2.93
N PHE A 229 11.09 -6.01 2.35
CA PHE A 229 10.76 -7.23 3.09
C PHE A 229 11.80 -7.51 4.16
N LYS A 230 11.34 -7.95 5.32
CA LYS A 230 12.20 -8.55 6.34
C LYS A 230 12.53 -10.00 5.97
N SER A 231 13.55 -10.57 6.63
CA SER A 231 13.99 -11.95 6.34
C SER A 231 12.87 -12.98 6.41
N ASN A 232 12.00 -12.88 7.41
CA ASN A 232 10.85 -13.77 7.55
C ASN A 232 9.82 -13.59 6.43
N GLU A 233 9.67 -12.38 5.90
CA GLU A 233 8.77 -12.10 4.78
C GLU A 233 9.33 -12.62 3.45
N TYR A 234 10.61 -12.42 3.19
CA TYR A 234 11.28 -13.02 2.02
C TYR A 234 11.26 -14.53 2.05
N ALA A 235 11.37 -15.13 3.25
CA ALA A 235 11.34 -16.57 3.41
C ALA A 235 10.03 -17.23 2.94
N HIS A 236 8.92 -16.46 2.96
CA HIS A 236 7.61 -16.95 2.48
C HIS A 236 7.48 -17.00 0.95
N LEU A 237 8.37 -16.32 0.22
CA LEU A 237 8.38 -16.44 -1.24
C LEU A 237 8.88 -17.82 -1.65
N LEU A 238 8.46 -18.31 -2.80
CA LEU A 238 8.85 -19.62 -3.31
C LEU A 238 10.38 -19.72 -3.39
N GLY A 239 10.96 -20.70 -2.72
CA GLY A 239 12.40 -20.88 -2.62
C GLY A 239 13.07 -20.02 -1.54
N GLY A 240 12.34 -19.14 -0.88
CA GLY A 240 12.91 -18.19 0.09
C GLY A 240 13.59 -18.82 1.30
N GLU A 241 13.11 -19.96 1.77
CA GLU A 241 13.69 -20.66 2.91
C GLU A 241 15.15 -21.12 2.69
N LEU A 242 15.55 -21.28 1.43
CA LEU A 242 16.93 -21.63 1.07
C LEU A 242 17.93 -20.51 1.32
N TYR A 243 17.45 -19.28 1.27
CA TYR A 243 18.31 -18.08 1.21
C TYR A 243 18.23 -17.23 2.47
N GLU A 244 17.09 -17.23 3.14
CA GLU A 244 16.87 -16.29 4.22
C GLU A 244 17.33 -16.83 5.58
N PRO A 245 18.11 -16.03 6.33
CA PRO A 245 18.49 -16.40 7.69
C PRO A 245 17.28 -16.32 8.62
N LYS A 246 17.30 -17.12 9.68
CA LYS A 246 16.37 -16.95 10.80
C LYS A 246 16.95 -15.93 11.75
N GLU A 247 16.29 -14.80 11.89
CA GLU A 247 16.70 -13.73 12.78
C GLU A 247 15.76 -13.62 13.99
N GLU A 248 16.30 -13.34 15.16
CA GLU A 248 15.48 -13.12 16.35
C GLU A 248 14.64 -11.86 16.22
N ASN A 249 15.19 -10.82 15.59
CA ASN A 249 14.52 -9.54 15.39
C ASN A 249 14.72 -9.04 13.96
N PRO A 250 13.90 -9.55 13.01
CA PRO A 250 14.02 -9.16 11.60
C PRO A 250 13.83 -7.66 11.37
N MET A 251 13.07 -6.98 12.23
CA MET A 251 12.87 -5.53 12.17
C MET A 251 14.20 -4.76 12.25
N LEU A 252 15.12 -5.23 13.09
CA LEU A 252 16.45 -4.62 13.30
C LEU A 252 17.56 -5.34 12.55
N GLY A 253 17.21 -6.30 11.71
CA GLY A 253 18.17 -7.20 11.07
C GLY A 253 18.49 -6.83 9.61
N PHE A 254 18.56 -7.86 8.80
CA PHE A 254 18.96 -7.80 7.39
C PHE A 254 17.78 -7.35 6.51
N ARG A 255 17.60 -6.04 6.37
CA ARG A 255 16.54 -5.44 5.57
C ARG A 255 17.00 -4.14 4.90
N GLY A 256 16.28 -3.73 3.85
CA GLY A 256 16.51 -2.48 3.15
C GLY A 256 17.92 -2.35 2.57
N ALA A 257 18.53 -1.21 2.78
CA ALA A 257 19.84 -0.86 2.22
C ALA A 257 20.94 -1.89 2.55
N SER A 258 20.91 -2.53 3.72
CA SER A 258 21.89 -3.56 4.09
C SER A 258 21.86 -4.75 3.14
N ARG A 259 20.70 -5.10 2.58
CA ARG A 259 20.57 -6.15 1.56
C ARG A 259 21.20 -5.76 0.24
N TYR A 260 20.90 -4.56 -0.22
CA TYR A 260 21.28 -4.12 -1.57
C TYR A 260 22.78 -3.96 -1.76
N ARG A 261 23.50 -3.59 -0.72
CA ARG A 261 24.96 -3.52 -0.73
C ARG A 261 25.64 -4.85 -0.42
N SER A 262 24.90 -5.83 0.07
CA SER A 262 25.43 -7.14 0.42
C SER A 262 25.76 -7.95 -0.82
N ALA A 263 26.92 -8.59 -0.86
CA ALA A 263 27.28 -9.53 -1.93
C ALA A 263 26.25 -10.67 -2.06
N PHE A 264 25.59 -11.03 -0.97
CA PHE A 264 24.56 -12.06 -0.94
C PHE A 264 23.28 -11.67 -1.72
N PHE A 265 22.90 -10.39 -1.70
CA PHE A 265 21.63 -9.93 -2.28
C PHE A 265 21.77 -8.93 -3.45
N ALA A 266 22.98 -8.45 -3.72
CA ALA A 266 23.21 -7.43 -4.75
C ALA A 266 22.71 -7.84 -6.15
N GLN A 267 22.86 -9.11 -6.52
CA GLN A 267 22.39 -9.64 -7.80
C GLN A 267 20.85 -9.73 -7.85
N ALA A 268 20.22 -10.05 -6.73
CA ALA A 268 18.75 -10.03 -6.61
C ALA A 268 18.22 -8.60 -6.71
N PHE A 269 18.90 -7.64 -6.09
CA PHE A 269 18.57 -6.22 -6.22
C PHE A 269 18.69 -5.71 -7.65
N ALA A 270 19.61 -6.27 -8.43
CA ALA A 270 19.75 -5.92 -9.85
C ALA A 270 18.46 -6.13 -10.63
N LEU A 271 17.64 -7.12 -10.26
CA LEU A 271 16.34 -7.37 -10.92
C LEU A 271 15.38 -6.19 -10.74
N GLU A 272 15.35 -5.59 -9.55
CA GLU A 272 14.53 -4.41 -9.28
C GLU A 272 15.05 -3.20 -10.08
N CYS A 273 16.36 -2.99 -10.13
CA CYS A 273 16.98 -1.93 -10.93
C CYS A 273 16.67 -2.09 -12.42
N GLU A 274 16.72 -3.31 -12.92
CA GLU A 274 16.41 -3.62 -14.32
C GLU A 274 14.94 -3.34 -14.63
N ALA A 275 14.02 -3.67 -13.71
CA ALA A 275 12.60 -3.37 -13.87
C ALA A 275 12.35 -1.85 -13.94
N ILE A 276 12.97 -1.07 -13.07
CA ILE A 276 12.88 0.41 -13.10
C ILE A 276 13.41 0.96 -14.42
N ARG A 277 14.55 0.47 -14.89
CA ARG A 277 15.11 0.87 -16.18
C ARG A 277 14.15 0.55 -17.33
N TYR A 278 13.58 -0.64 -17.33
CA TYR A 278 12.61 -1.04 -18.34
C TYR A 278 11.42 -0.10 -18.40
N VAL A 279 10.88 0.28 -17.24
CA VAL A 279 9.75 1.22 -17.18
C VAL A 279 10.15 2.60 -17.71
N ARG A 280 11.29 3.11 -17.33
CA ARG A 280 11.73 4.44 -17.73
C ARG A 280 12.20 4.50 -19.18
N GLU A 281 13.02 3.53 -19.62
CA GLU A 281 13.65 3.51 -20.93
C GLU A 281 12.78 2.89 -22.02
N ALA A 282 12.26 1.68 -21.78
CA ALA A 282 11.48 0.95 -22.79
C ALA A 282 10.02 1.37 -22.85
N MET A 283 9.38 1.60 -21.70
CA MET A 283 7.99 2.09 -21.65
C MET A 283 7.90 3.61 -21.76
N GLY A 284 9.00 4.34 -21.58
CA GLY A 284 9.03 5.80 -21.66
C GLY A 284 8.35 6.53 -20.51
N LEU A 285 8.13 5.85 -19.38
CA LEU A 285 7.47 6.42 -18.21
C LEU A 285 8.51 7.06 -17.27
N THR A 286 8.96 8.25 -17.63
CA THR A 286 10.04 8.97 -16.93
C THR A 286 9.59 9.66 -15.64
N ASN A 287 8.32 9.61 -15.32
CA ASN A 287 7.78 10.11 -14.04
C ASN A 287 8.08 9.17 -12.85
N VAL A 288 8.68 8.00 -13.10
CA VAL A 288 9.14 7.10 -12.05
C VAL A 288 10.40 7.64 -11.39
N GLU A 289 10.35 7.80 -10.08
CA GLU A 289 11.47 8.08 -9.19
C GLU A 289 11.67 6.88 -8.28
N VAL A 290 12.83 6.75 -7.65
CA VAL A 290 13.12 5.61 -6.77
C VAL A 290 13.36 6.07 -5.35
N MET A 291 13.07 5.19 -4.38
CA MET A 291 13.27 5.45 -2.96
C MET A 291 13.99 4.28 -2.32
N ILE A 292 15.04 4.60 -1.56
CA ILE A 292 15.87 3.61 -0.85
C ILE A 292 15.33 3.48 0.59
N PRO A 293 14.88 2.28 1.00
CA PRO A 293 14.36 2.07 2.34
C PRO A 293 15.45 1.71 3.34
N PHE A 294 15.22 2.07 4.60
CA PHE A 294 15.94 1.62 5.78
C PHE A 294 17.46 1.71 5.67
N VAL A 295 17.93 2.93 5.60
CA VAL A 295 19.35 3.26 5.52
C VAL A 295 19.87 3.65 6.91
N ARG A 296 20.89 2.97 7.43
CA ARG A 296 21.40 3.19 8.78
C ARG A 296 22.52 4.24 8.84
N THR A 297 23.43 4.18 7.87
CA THR A 297 24.62 5.06 7.85
C THR A 297 24.81 5.73 6.50
N VAL A 298 25.54 6.83 6.49
CA VAL A 298 25.89 7.54 5.24
C VAL A 298 26.72 6.65 4.32
N GLY A 299 27.65 5.88 4.90
CA GLY A 299 28.45 4.92 4.14
C GLY A 299 27.60 3.83 3.46
N GLU A 300 26.58 3.35 4.13
CA GLU A 300 25.62 2.39 3.56
C GLU A 300 24.84 3.01 2.38
N LEU A 301 24.40 4.26 2.52
CA LEU A 301 23.75 4.98 1.43
C LEU A 301 24.65 5.09 0.20
N LYS A 302 25.89 5.51 0.39
CA LYS A 302 26.86 5.60 -0.71
C LYS A 302 27.07 4.26 -1.39
N ALA A 303 27.17 3.19 -0.62
CA ALA A 303 27.34 1.84 -1.16
C ALA A 303 26.14 1.42 -2.02
N VAL A 304 24.91 1.69 -1.56
CA VAL A 304 23.69 1.37 -2.34
C VAL A 304 23.64 2.19 -3.61
N LEU A 305 23.94 3.47 -3.56
CA LEU A 305 23.97 4.33 -4.75
C LEU A 305 24.99 3.83 -5.79
N GLU A 306 26.13 3.32 -5.34
CA GLU A 306 27.13 2.73 -6.25
C GLU A 306 26.63 1.43 -6.87
N VAL A 307 25.99 0.57 -6.10
CA VAL A 307 25.36 -0.65 -6.64
C VAL A 307 24.28 -0.30 -7.69
N MET A 308 23.45 0.69 -7.41
CA MET A 308 22.45 1.18 -8.36
C MET A 308 23.10 1.68 -9.65
N ARG A 309 24.18 2.45 -9.52
CA ARG A 309 24.94 2.96 -10.67
C ARG A 309 25.49 1.84 -11.53
N THR A 310 26.04 0.78 -10.94
CA THR A 310 26.54 -0.38 -11.67
C THR A 310 25.42 -1.14 -12.41
N HIS A 311 24.18 -1.01 -11.94
CA HIS A 311 22.99 -1.60 -12.59
C HIS A 311 22.26 -0.60 -13.51
N GLY A 312 22.89 0.53 -13.81
CA GLY A 312 22.36 1.51 -14.77
C GLY A 312 21.40 2.55 -14.19
N LEU A 313 21.23 2.61 -12.88
CA LEU A 313 20.44 3.64 -12.21
C LEU A 313 21.38 4.63 -11.51
N GLU A 314 21.60 5.77 -12.14
CA GLU A 314 22.45 6.85 -11.62
C GLU A 314 21.60 8.08 -11.34
N ARG A 315 21.74 8.64 -10.13
CA ARG A 315 21.05 9.87 -9.76
C ARG A 315 21.38 11.01 -10.72
N GLY A 316 20.34 11.67 -11.23
CA GLY A 316 20.44 12.79 -12.16
C GLY A 316 20.53 12.38 -13.62
N LYS A 317 20.88 11.13 -13.93
CA LYS A 317 20.98 10.66 -15.31
C LYS A 317 19.55 10.46 -15.88
N GLU A 318 19.29 11.06 -17.04
CA GLU A 318 17.97 11.06 -17.66
C GLU A 318 16.86 11.59 -16.72
N GLY A 319 17.22 12.49 -15.81
CA GLY A 319 16.29 13.08 -14.86
C GLY A 319 15.89 12.18 -13.70
N LEU A 320 16.58 11.07 -13.47
CA LEU A 320 16.26 10.17 -12.36
C LEU A 320 16.49 10.85 -11.01
N ARG A 321 15.41 10.99 -10.23
CA ARG A 321 15.49 11.43 -8.83
C ARG A 321 15.54 10.23 -7.91
N VAL A 322 16.40 10.33 -6.90
CA VAL A 322 16.59 9.31 -5.88
C VAL A 322 16.21 9.90 -4.52
N ILE A 323 15.19 9.33 -3.92
CA ILE A 323 14.67 9.70 -2.61
C ILE A 323 15.14 8.67 -1.59
N MET A 324 15.35 9.09 -0.36
CA MET A 324 15.68 8.19 0.75
C MET A 324 14.55 8.20 1.78
N MET A 325 14.16 7.03 2.25
CA MET A 325 13.23 6.94 3.38
C MET A 325 13.95 7.43 4.65
N CYS A 326 13.43 8.46 5.27
CA CYS A 326 13.90 8.96 6.56
C CYS A 326 13.10 8.27 7.67
N GLU A 327 13.63 7.18 8.17
CA GLU A 327 12.89 6.30 9.10
C GLU A 327 13.75 5.70 10.21
N VAL A 328 15.06 5.89 10.16
CA VAL A 328 15.99 5.55 11.23
C VAL A 328 16.41 6.85 11.91
N PRO A 329 16.44 6.94 13.24
CA PRO A 329 16.83 8.18 13.92
C PRO A 329 18.16 8.78 13.44
N SER A 330 19.14 7.96 13.04
CA SER A 330 20.39 8.44 12.45
C SER A 330 20.19 9.31 11.21
N ASN A 331 19.12 9.04 10.43
CA ASN A 331 18.81 9.82 9.23
C ASN A 331 18.45 11.26 9.56
N ALA A 332 17.70 11.47 10.64
CA ALA A 332 17.34 12.82 11.10
C ALA A 332 18.52 13.52 11.79
N ILE A 333 19.31 12.79 12.56
CA ILE A 333 20.48 13.33 13.27
C ILE A 333 21.53 13.84 12.30
N LEU A 334 21.85 13.06 11.26
CA LEU A 334 22.82 13.41 10.22
C LEU A 334 22.12 13.80 8.90
N ALA A 335 21.02 14.52 8.99
CA ALA A 335 20.16 14.77 7.83
C ALA A 335 20.91 15.44 6.67
N GLU A 336 21.76 16.42 6.93
CA GLU A 336 22.51 17.11 5.89
C GLU A 336 23.46 16.17 5.14
N GLU A 337 24.17 15.33 5.87
CA GLU A 337 25.12 14.37 5.28
C GLU A 337 24.44 13.35 4.38
N PHE A 338 23.25 12.87 4.79
CA PHE A 338 22.44 12.00 3.94
C PHE A 338 21.90 12.74 2.70
N LEU A 339 21.38 13.94 2.89
CA LEU A 339 20.75 14.72 1.82
C LEU A 339 21.73 15.18 0.74
N GLU A 340 23.03 15.24 1.02
CA GLU A 340 24.04 15.52 -0.01
C GLU A 340 24.01 14.48 -1.14
N HIS A 341 23.62 13.25 -0.86
CA HIS A 341 23.71 12.13 -1.79
C HIS A 341 22.39 11.77 -2.46
N VAL A 342 21.26 12.37 -2.05
CA VAL A 342 19.94 12.10 -2.58
C VAL A 342 19.22 13.41 -2.91
N ASP A 343 18.10 13.29 -3.61
CA ASP A 343 17.28 14.45 -4.00
C ASP A 343 16.30 14.88 -2.91
N GLY A 344 16.08 14.04 -1.94
CA GLY A 344 15.21 14.36 -0.82
C GLY A 344 14.93 13.20 0.10
N PHE A 345 14.10 13.49 1.10
CA PHE A 345 13.60 12.54 2.09
C PHE A 345 12.11 12.29 1.92
N SER A 346 11.70 11.06 2.19
CA SER A 346 10.31 10.74 2.54
C SER A 346 10.32 10.17 3.96
N ILE A 347 9.62 10.84 4.87
CA ILE A 347 9.60 10.42 6.27
C ILE A 347 8.73 9.17 6.42
N GLY A 348 9.33 8.07 6.88
CA GLY A 348 8.64 6.86 7.29
C GLY A 348 8.33 6.91 8.78
N SER A 349 7.29 7.61 9.14
CA SER A 349 7.01 7.94 10.54
C SER A 349 6.70 6.72 11.42
N ASN A 350 6.22 5.63 10.85
CA ASN A 350 5.96 4.40 11.61
C ASN A 350 7.26 3.81 12.17
N ASP A 351 8.21 3.52 11.29
CA ASP A 351 9.51 2.96 11.69
C ASP A 351 10.31 3.96 12.51
N LEU A 352 10.26 5.24 12.15
CA LEU A 352 10.92 6.30 12.92
C LEU A 352 10.42 6.32 14.37
N THR A 353 9.12 6.20 14.57
CA THR A 353 8.51 6.15 15.90
C THR A 353 8.95 4.92 16.68
N GLN A 354 8.87 3.75 16.06
CA GLN A 354 9.29 2.49 16.69
C GLN A 354 10.75 2.56 17.15
N LEU A 355 11.63 3.05 16.31
CA LEU A 355 13.06 3.11 16.61
C LEU A 355 13.42 4.22 17.58
N THR A 356 12.74 5.36 17.51
CA THR A 356 12.95 6.47 18.45
C THR A 356 12.52 6.10 19.86
N LEU A 357 11.35 5.47 20.00
CA LEU A 357 10.79 5.07 21.28
C LEU A 357 11.22 3.66 21.72
N ALA A 358 11.98 2.96 20.88
CA ALA A 358 12.47 1.60 21.14
C ALA A 358 11.35 0.63 21.51
N LEU A 359 10.28 0.62 20.72
CA LEU A 359 9.14 -0.26 20.93
C LEU A 359 8.73 -0.99 19.66
N ASP A 360 8.13 -2.15 19.83
CA ASP A 360 7.51 -2.90 18.77
C ASP A 360 6.01 -2.53 18.72
N ARG A 361 5.58 -1.92 17.63
CA ARG A 361 4.19 -1.51 17.39
C ARG A 361 3.20 -2.69 17.49
N ASP A 362 3.65 -3.89 17.10
CA ASP A 362 2.81 -5.08 17.08
C ASP A 362 2.74 -5.79 18.43
N SER A 363 3.56 -5.37 19.41
CA SER A 363 3.50 -5.87 20.76
C SER A 363 2.35 -5.23 21.55
N ALA A 364 1.33 -6.01 21.85
CA ALA A 364 0.16 -5.53 22.61
C ALA A 364 0.52 -4.94 23.99
N LEU A 365 1.65 -5.34 24.56
CA LEU A 365 2.09 -4.90 25.89
C LEU A 365 2.57 -3.45 25.92
N VAL A 366 3.07 -2.93 24.78
CA VAL A 366 3.65 -1.58 24.68
C VAL A 366 3.03 -0.75 23.56
N ALA A 367 2.06 -1.29 22.84
CA ALA A 367 1.43 -0.62 21.68
C ALA A 367 0.76 0.72 22.07
N ASP A 368 0.31 0.86 23.29
CA ASP A 368 -0.28 2.09 23.82
C ASP A 368 0.72 3.26 23.91
N LEU A 369 2.02 2.96 23.95
CA LEU A 369 3.08 3.97 23.95
C LEU A 369 3.40 4.49 22.55
N PHE A 370 2.92 3.81 21.51
CA PHE A 370 3.18 4.22 20.13
C PHE A 370 2.41 5.49 19.78
N SER A 371 3.14 6.54 19.45
CA SER A 371 2.57 7.79 18.95
C SER A 371 3.56 8.48 18.02
N GLU A 372 3.16 8.65 16.78
CA GLU A 372 3.93 9.41 15.78
C GLU A 372 4.01 10.91 16.13
N GLN A 373 3.23 11.35 17.10
CA GLN A 373 3.21 12.71 17.61
C GLN A 373 3.95 12.90 18.94
N ASP A 374 4.65 11.85 19.42
CA ASP A 374 5.50 11.98 20.59
C ASP A 374 6.52 13.11 20.37
N PRO A 375 6.81 13.95 21.41
CA PRO A 375 7.75 15.06 21.28
C PRO A 375 9.13 14.67 20.74
N ALA A 376 9.62 13.48 21.07
CA ALA A 376 10.90 13.00 20.56
C ALA A 376 10.83 12.72 19.04
N VAL A 377 9.73 12.15 18.58
CA VAL A 377 9.49 11.89 17.14
C VAL A 377 9.31 13.21 16.40
N ARG A 378 8.52 14.13 16.94
CA ARG A 378 8.34 15.48 16.35
C ARG A 378 9.65 16.23 16.27
N PHE A 379 10.53 16.11 17.26
CA PHE A 379 11.86 16.72 17.23
C PHE A 379 12.67 16.24 16.02
N LEU A 380 12.70 14.92 15.79
CA LEU A 380 13.43 14.34 14.65
C LEU A 380 12.79 14.71 13.30
N ILE A 381 11.49 14.76 13.22
CA ILE A 381 10.77 15.21 12.02
C ILE A 381 11.12 16.67 11.72
N ARG A 382 11.01 17.53 12.71
CA ARG A 382 11.33 18.97 12.58
C ARG A 382 12.79 19.17 12.18
N ARG A 383 13.71 18.44 12.78
CA ARG A 383 15.13 18.45 12.43
C ARG A 383 15.34 18.12 10.95
N SER A 384 14.65 17.09 10.44
CA SER A 384 14.73 16.67 9.05
C SER A 384 14.15 17.72 8.09
N LEU A 385 13.03 18.33 8.46
CA LEU A 385 12.40 19.40 7.68
C LEU A 385 13.31 20.62 7.56
N GLN A 386 13.94 21.04 8.65
CA GLN A 386 14.86 22.17 8.67
C GLN A 386 16.09 21.92 7.80
N ALA A 387 16.66 20.72 7.88
CA ALA A 387 17.82 20.34 7.06
C ALA A 387 17.48 20.34 5.56
N ALA A 388 16.36 19.73 5.18
CA ALA A 388 15.93 19.71 3.79
C ALA A 388 15.66 21.12 3.23
N LYS A 389 15.00 21.96 4.00
CA LYS A 389 14.73 23.35 3.62
C LYS A 389 16.02 24.14 3.41
N ARG A 390 16.97 24.02 4.33
CA ARG A 390 18.26 24.72 4.22
C ARG A 390 19.04 24.30 2.99
N LEU A 391 18.98 23.03 2.61
CA LEU A 391 19.70 22.49 1.45
C LEU A 391 18.92 22.55 0.14
N GLY A 392 17.68 23.05 0.17
CA GLY A 392 16.82 23.07 -1.01
C GLY A 392 16.43 21.69 -1.52
N LYS A 393 16.31 20.71 -0.62
CA LYS A 393 15.96 19.33 -0.95
C LYS A 393 14.49 19.07 -0.70
N TYR A 394 13.94 18.13 -1.48
CA TYR A 394 12.58 17.64 -1.28
C TYR A 394 12.43 16.99 0.09
N ILE A 395 11.30 17.20 0.74
CA ILE A 395 10.91 16.42 1.91
C ILE A 395 9.39 16.23 1.96
N GLY A 396 8.99 14.96 2.04
CA GLY A 396 7.61 14.55 2.22
C GLY A 396 7.48 13.53 3.34
N ILE A 397 6.28 13.08 3.59
CA ILE A 397 5.97 12.02 4.54
C ILE A 397 5.08 10.97 3.87
N CYS A 398 5.31 9.71 4.17
CA CYS A 398 4.54 8.59 3.64
C CYS A 398 4.08 7.60 4.72
N GLY A 399 4.36 7.89 5.98
CA GLY A 399 3.86 7.07 7.09
C GLY A 399 2.34 7.20 7.26
N GLN A 400 1.79 6.36 8.12
CA GLN A 400 0.35 6.25 8.35
C GLN A 400 -0.24 7.44 9.11
N GLY A 401 0.56 8.14 9.90
CA GLY A 401 0.11 9.19 10.82
C GLY A 401 -0.78 10.26 10.20
N PRO A 402 -0.39 10.91 9.09
CA PRO A 402 -1.23 11.94 8.49
C PRO A 402 -2.56 11.42 7.92
N SER A 403 -2.61 10.16 7.49
CA SER A 403 -3.86 9.53 7.03
C SER A 403 -4.83 9.27 8.18
N ASP A 404 -4.31 8.90 9.34
CA ASP A 404 -5.10 8.56 10.53
C ASP A 404 -5.51 9.79 11.33
N ASP A 405 -4.69 10.85 11.31
CA ASP A 405 -4.90 12.06 12.11
C ASP A 405 -4.69 13.34 11.27
N PRO A 406 -5.78 13.99 10.87
CA PRO A 406 -5.69 15.26 10.13
C PRO A 406 -5.00 16.39 10.89
N GLU A 407 -5.06 16.40 12.22
CA GLU A 407 -4.35 17.40 13.06
C GLU A 407 -2.83 17.22 12.94
N PHE A 408 -2.36 15.99 12.85
CA PHE A 408 -0.94 15.73 12.57
C PHE A 408 -0.54 16.19 11.18
N ALA A 409 -1.40 15.96 10.18
CA ALA A 409 -1.19 16.50 8.83
C ALA A 409 -1.08 18.03 8.84
N LEU A 410 -1.96 18.70 9.57
CA LEU A 410 -1.91 20.16 9.72
C LEU A 410 -0.62 20.64 10.36
N TRP A 411 -0.17 19.97 11.43
CA TRP A 411 1.10 20.29 12.08
C TRP A 411 2.28 20.21 11.08
N LEU A 412 2.33 19.15 10.27
CA LEU A 412 3.36 18.97 9.25
C LEU A 412 3.35 20.08 8.21
N VAL A 413 2.18 20.49 7.75
CA VAL A 413 2.04 21.60 6.80
C VAL A 413 2.57 22.90 7.40
N LYS A 414 2.22 23.19 8.65
CA LYS A 414 2.70 24.39 9.38
C LYS A 414 4.20 24.36 9.60
N GLU A 415 4.79 23.19 9.76
CA GLU A 415 6.25 23.01 9.85
C GLU A 415 6.97 23.10 8.49
N GLY A 416 6.22 23.23 7.40
CA GLY A 416 6.77 23.47 6.06
C GLY A 416 7.06 22.22 5.23
N ILE A 417 6.41 21.10 5.51
CA ILE A 417 6.56 19.90 4.67
C ILE A 417 6.11 20.16 3.24
N GLU A 418 6.78 19.58 2.26
CA GLU A 418 6.48 19.79 0.85
C GLU A 418 5.32 18.92 0.35
N SER A 419 5.23 17.68 0.84
CA SER A 419 4.15 16.77 0.46
C SER A 419 3.69 15.87 1.59
N LEU A 420 2.41 15.50 1.54
CA LEU A 420 1.79 14.47 2.36
C LEU A 420 1.35 13.34 1.45
N SER A 421 1.89 12.14 1.64
CA SER A 421 1.44 10.97 0.93
C SER A 421 0.46 10.20 1.79
N LEU A 422 -0.78 10.11 1.34
CA LEU A 422 -1.91 9.60 2.10
C LEU A 422 -2.45 8.31 1.50
N ASN A 423 -3.10 7.50 2.32
CA ASN A 423 -3.92 6.43 1.80
C ASN A 423 -5.05 7.03 0.96
N PRO A 424 -5.44 6.42 -0.17
CA PRO A 424 -6.44 6.98 -1.06
C PRO A 424 -7.77 7.35 -0.38
N ASP A 425 -8.22 6.57 0.59
CA ASP A 425 -9.46 6.82 1.35
C ASP A 425 -9.38 8.05 2.26
N ALA A 426 -8.19 8.50 2.61
CA ALA A 426 -7.98 9.69 3.46
C ALA A 426 -7.79 10.99 2.65
N VAL A 427 -7.61 10.91 1.35
CA VAL A 427 -7.21 12.07 0.51
C VAL A 427 -8.23 13.21 0.59
N LEU A 428 -9.49 12.94 0.31
CA LEU A 428 -10.53 13.98 0.25
C LEU A 428 -10.78 14.63 1.60
N GLN A 429 -10.92 13.85 2.65
CA GLN A 429 -11.16 14.34 3.99
C GLN A 429 -10.00 15.20 4.49
N THR A 430 -8.78 14.74 4.31
CA THR A 430 -7.59 15.48 4.74
C THR A 430 -7.42 16.76 3.94
N TRP A 431 -7.66 16.72 2.64
CA TRP A 431 -7.58 17.88 1.77
C TRP A 431 -8.54 18.99 2.22
N LEU A 432 -9.82 18.65 2.40
CA LEU A 432 -10.84 19.60 2.83
C LEU A 432 -10.59 20.11 4.24
N PHE A 433 -10.15 19.25 5.16
CA PHE A 433 -9.78 19.64 6.51
C PHE A 433 -8.64 20.67 6.52
N LEU A 434 -7.59 20.42 5.74
CA LEU A 434 -6.45 21.34 5.63
C LEU A 434 -6.87 22.68 5.02
N ALA A 435 -7.69 22.65 3.97
CA ALA A 435 -8.18 23.88 3.32
C ALA A 435 -8.95 24.74 4.32
N GLU A 436 -9.88 24.16 5.05
CA GLU A 436 -10.67 24.85 6.06
C GLU A 436 -9.82 25.45 7.18
N ARG A 437 -8.88 24.65 7.72
CA ARG A 437 -8.05 25.08 8.86
C ARG A 437 -6.99 26.12 8.45
N LEU A 438 -6.46 26.05 7.25
CA LEU A 438 -5.45 27.00 6.75
C LEU A 438 -6.07 28.33 6.30
N GLU A 439 -7.37 28.38 5.95
CA GLU A 439 -8.08 29.62 5.68
C GLU A 439 -8.46 30.36 6.97
N ALA A 440 -8.60 29.65 8.07
CA ALA A 440 -9.00 30.22 9.36
C ALA A 440 -7.83 30.88 10.12
N ASP A 441 -6.59 30.58 9.77
CA ASP A 441 -5.35 31.12 10.35
C ASP A 441 -4.77 32.23 9.46
#